data_3669dbb1ce14b5d601f4cc3b7431ad58
#
_entry.id   3669dbb1ce14b5d601f4cc3b7431ad58
#
_cell.length_a   1.000
_cell.length_b   1.000
_cell.length_c   1.000
_cell.angle_alpha   90.00
_cell.angle_beta   90.00
_cell.angle_gamma   90.00
#
_symmetry.space_group_name_H-M   'P 1'
#
loop_
_entity.id
_entity.type
_entity.pdbx_description
1 polymer ?
#
loop_
_entity_poly.entity_id
_entity_poly.type
_entity_poly.pdbx_seq_one_letter_code
_entity_poly.pdbx_strand_id
1 'polypeptide(L)'
;MSFLATSLARVLMRRLACAATAAIAVPFVISAHASSVLARPADEILAEQRIQYDFDTRKTILELQPWRTAAQTALRRRDGTPGVATLINLNPDANAWYLLLIDWQDDAAHLAYHLENPRPAEGALHLRADSPLALAITGAGGLNCTLWASVGRDALAEARATGLPYAPVCSGALYLRNHVTGHQTTLERISDFLRDHVWGGDRVVNFVKEQFYRDAFLEKGAPGTKAPTAPALPATLAPLPPALSPEATGAGLLPEGLVLDLSTPGRELQPGQWYAVRDLPGVLVSVVTPRHIDSHFSLGTEPNVNALDAVESGALVYLVAFDLQLLDLHFVLGTDHPRLDWSDRPPPSSRDPQLPGPDGVGSPAPLVTNGMVSPAEAGRTVAAFAGGFKRSHGAFRSGPLAERNHGSHYGFIEQGVIFSKLQPGLATVWVTDEGSVQLATWGARDQMLLPHLRYARQNGVPLIEYDAARGVGVPGELVNLWGPGNWSGSAEEVLRTLRAGICLQQSGTRRFLIYGYFSAATPSAMARVFQAYRCRYAMHLDMNALEHTYLALYVHRERQLIVEHLIRGMQEVDRTAGNEFAPRFLGFPDDRDFFYLTRRSAGP
;
A
#
# COMPACT_ATOMS: atom_id res chain seq x y z
N MET A 1 -11.12 22.83 -15.71
CA MET A 1 -11.45 21.43 -15.47
C MET A 1 -12.34 21.21 -14.24
N SER A 2 -12.30 22.05 -13.23
CA SER A 2 -13.22 22.05 -12.07
C SER A 2 -14.71 22.10 -12.44
N PHE A 3 -15.08 22.79 -13.53
CA PHE A 3 -16.47 22.90 -13.99
C PHE A 3 -17.06 21.59 -14.59
N LEU A 4 -16.23 20.70 -15.12
CA LEU A 4 -16.69 19.44 -15.71
C LEU A 4 -16.98 18.38 -14.64
N ALA A 5 -16.22 18.33 -13.57
CA ALA A 5 -16.43 17.38 -12.47
C ALA A 5 -17.72 17.66 -11.68
N THR A 6 -18.01 18.94 -11.43
CA THR A 6 -19.27 19.34 -10.76
C THR A 6 -20.51 19.17 -11.65
N SER A 7 -20.36 19.30 -12.97
CA SER A 7 -21.44 19.06 -13.92
C SER A 7 -21.73 17.57 -14.07
N LEU A 8 -20.70 16.72 -14.08
CA LEU A 8 -20.85 15.27 -14.19
C LEU A 8 -21.52 14.65 -12.95
N ALA A 9 -21.14 15.10 -11.76
CA ALA A 9 -21.77 14.66 -10.51
C ALA A 9 -23.25 15.03 -10.44
N ARG A 10 -23.64 16.21 -10.93
CA ARG A 10 -25.05 16.62 -10.98
C ARG A 10 -25.85 15.88 -12.04
N VAL A 11 -25.26 15.55 -13.16
CA VAL A 11 -25.92 14.76 -14.23
C VAL A 11 -26.06 13.31 -13.82
N LEU A 12 -25.05 12.73 -13.15
CA LEU A 12 -25.09 11.37 -12.64
C LEU A 12 -26.15 11.21 -11.53
N MET A 13 -26.20 12.14 -10.58
CA MET A 13 -27.23 12.13 -9.52
C MET A 13 -28.66 12.29 -10.07
N ARG A 14 -28.86 13.12 -11.10
CA ARG A 14 -30.18 13.23 -11.73
C ARG A 14 -30.57 12.00 -12.53
N ARG A 15 -29.64 11.34 -13.22
CA ARG A 15 -29.94 10.09 -13.95
C ARG A 15 -30.10 8.89 -13.04
N LEU A 16 -29.37 8.80 -11.95
CA LEU A 16 -29.56 7.76 -10.92
C LEU A 16 -30.89 7.93 -10.17
N ALA A 17 -31.31 9.16 -9.87
CA ALA A 17 -32.63 9.40 -9.27
C ALA A 17 -33.78 9.03 -10.21
N CYS A 18 -33.66 9.26 -11.52
CA CYS A 18 -34.67 8.82 -12.51
C CYS A 18 -34.66 7.29 -12.73
N ALA A 19 -33.52 6.61 -12.64
CA ALA A 19 -33.45 5.16 -12.75
C ALA A 19 -34.02 4.45 -11.51
N ALA A 20 -33.83 5.02 -10.31
CA ALA A 20 -34.40 4.48 -9.07
C ALA A 20 -35.94 4.58 -9.01
N THR A 21 -36.52 5.63 -9.60
CA THR A 21 -37.98 5.81 -9.63
C THR A 21 -38.68 4.94 -10.70
N ALA A 22 -37.98 4.53 -11.75
CA ALA A 22 -38.53 3.63 -12.77
C ALA A 22 -38.49 2.14 -12.36
N ALA A 23 -37.69 1.76 -11.36
CA ALA A 23 -37.57 0.37 -10.89
C ALA A 23 -38.65 -0.05 -9.88
N ILE A 24 -39.51 0.86 -9.42
CA ILE A 24 -40.52 0.58 -8.36
C ILE A 24 -41.87 0.08 -8.97
N ALA A 25 -42.03 0.02 -10.28
CA ALA A 25 -43.33 -0.23 -10.92
C ALA A 25 -43.50 -1.60 -11.57
N VAL A 26 -42.76 -2.64 -11.20
CA VAL A 26 -43.04 -4.01 -11.70
C VAL A 26 -43.15 -4.96 -10.51
N PRO A 27 -44.35 -5.51 -10.23
CA PRO A 27 -44.50 -6.52 -9.18
C PRO A 27 -44.00 -7.86 -9.72
N PHE A 28 -42.75 -8.21 -9.46
CA PHE A 28 -42.29 -9.60 -9.64
C PHE A 28 -42.56 -10.37 -8.37
N VAL A 29 -43.73 -11.01 -8.29
CA VAL A 29 -43.99 -12.12 -7.36
C VAL A 29 -43.26 -13.33 -7.90
N ILE A 30 -42.04 -13.57 -7.51
CA ILE A 30 -41.35 -14.84 -7.67
C ILE A 30 -40.77 -15.26 -6.34
N SER A 31 -41.46 -16.20 -5.78
CA SER A 31 -41.05 -17.24 -4.84
C SER A 31 -39.74 -17.00 -4.05
N ALA A 32 -39.88 -16.38 -2.88
CA ALA A 32 -38.80 -16.16 -1.89
C ALA A 32 -38.42 -17.44 -1.10
N HIS A 33 -38.71 -18.63 -1.58
CA HIS A 33 -38.56 -19.85 -0.78
C HIS A 33 -37.36 -20.75 -1.10
N ALA A 34 -36.61 -20.48 -2.17
CA ALA A 34 -35.48 -21.35 -2.56
C ALA A 34 -34.10 -20.81 -2.15
N SER A 35 -33.97 -19.51 -1.82
CA SER A 35 -32.66 -18.91 -1.51
C SER A 35 -32.33 -18.89 -0.01
N SER A 36 -33.28 -19.14 0.87
CA SER A 36 -33.08 -19.02 2.31
C SER A 36 -32.49 -20.26 3.00
N VAL A 37 -32.49 -21.41 2.33
CA VAL A 37 -32.09 -22.68 2.97
C VAL A 37 -30.59 -22.96 2.83
N LEU A 38 -29.91 -22.37 1.83
CA LEU A 38 -28.46 -22.57 1.62
C LEU A 38 -27.56 -21.47 2.21
N ALA A 39 -28.12 -20.32 2.57
CA ALA A 39 -27.34 -19.21 3.13
C ALA A 39 -27.12 -19.30 4.66
N ARG A 40 -28.08 -19.91 5.39
CA ARG A 40 -28.03 -19.98 6.86
C ARG A 40 -26.81 -20.69 7.46
N PRO A 41 -26.34 -21.84 6.97
CA PRO A 41 -25.20 -22.50 7.59
C PRO A 41 -23.90 -21.69 7.50
N ALA A 42 -23.69 -20.98 6.38
CA ALA A 42 -22.50 -20.15 6.22
C ALA A 42 -22.53 -18.90 7.12
N ASP A 43 -23.69 -18.27 7.26
CA ASP A 43 -23.86 -17.10 8.12
C ASP A 43 -23.79 -17.47 9.61
N GLU A 44 -24.29 -18.64 10.01
CA GLU A 44 -24.18 -19.15 11.38
C GLU A 44 -22.72 -19.50 11.72
N ILE A 45 -22.00 -20.18 10.84
CA ILE A 45 -20.57 -20.50 11.02
C ILE A 45 -19.75 -19.20 11.08
N LEU A 46 -20.04 -18.22 10.25
CA LEU A 46 -19.41 -16.90 10.30
C LEU A 46 -19.71 -16.15 11.59
N ALA A 47 -20.93 -16.25 12.11
CA ALA A 47 -21.31 -15.64 13.37
C ALA A 47 -20.60 -16.31 14.55
N GLU A 48 -20.51 -17.63 14.57
CA GLU A 48 -19.76 -18.39 15.58
C GLU A 48 -18.26 -18.08 15.50
N GLN A 49 -17.68 -18.06 14.31
CA GLN A 49 -16.29 -17.65 14.13
C GLN A 49 -16.06 -16.20 14.60
N ARG A 50 -16.96 -15.26 14.32
CA ARG A 50 -16.88 -13.90 14.84
C ARG A 50 -16.90 -13.88 16.37
N ILE A 51 -17.81 -14.59 17.01
CA ILE A 51 -17.88 -14.69 18.47
C ILE A 51 -16.59 -15.25 19.04
N GLN A 52 -16.07 -16.31 18.44
CA GLN A 52 -14.79 -16.90 18.83
C GLN A 52 -13.64 -15.90 18.64
N TYR A 53 -13.61 -15.21 17.50
CA TYR A 53 -12.59 -14.18 17.22
C TYR A 53 -12.71 -12.95 18.11
N ASP A 54 -13.92 -12.47 18.39
CA ASP A 54 -14.13 -11.37 19.31
C ASP A 54 -13.65 -11.72 20.73
N PHE A 55 -13.83 -12.96 21.14
CA PHE A 55 -13.36 -13.48 22.43
C PHE A 55 -11.83 -13.61 22.47
N ASP A 56 -11.21 -14.10 21.39
CA ASP A 56 -9.76 -14.40 21.30
C ASP A 56 -8.96 -13.33 20.54
N THR A 57 -9.57 -12.21 20.10
CA THR A 57 -8.97 -11.26 19.16
C THR A 57 -7.61 -10.75 19.61
N ARG A 58 -7.47 -10.33 20.84
CA ARG A 58 -6.18 -9.85 21.39
C ARG A 58 -5.13 -10.95 21.39
N LYS A 59 -5.52 -12.13 21.79
CA LYS A 59 -4.64 -13.30 21.87
C LYS A 59 -4.20 -13.74 20.48
N THR A 60 -5.11 -13.77 19.53
CA THR A 60 -4.82 -14.15 18.15
C THR A 60 -3.80 -13.21 17.50
N ILE A 61 -3.99 -11.88 17.58
CA ILE A 61 -3.04 -10.91 17.02
C ILE A 61 -1.69 -10.99 17.74
N LEU A 62 -1.69 -11.14 19.08
CA LEU A 62 -0.45 -11.29 19.86
C LEU A 62 0.26 -12.62 19.58
N GLU A 63 -0.49 -13.69 19.35
CA GLU A 63 0.07 -15.01 19.00
C GLU A 63 0.69 -15.05 17.60
N LEU A 64 0.26 -14.14 16.70
CA LEU A 64 0.92 -13.97 15.42
C LEU A 64 2.34 -13.42 15.50
N GLN A 65 2.73 -12.88 16.63
CA GLN A 65 4.06 -12.40 16.90
C GLN A 65 4.79 -13.43 17.79
N PRO A 66 5.18 -14.60 17.27
CA PRO A 66 5.74 -15.69 18.09
C PRO A 66 7.07 -15.31 18.76
N TRP A 67 7.79 -14.34 18.21
CA TRP A 67 9.05 -13.80 18.73
C TRP A 67 8.88 -12.66 19.73
N ARG A 68 7.65 -12.22 20.03
CA ARG A 68 7.40 -11.15 20.99
C ARG A 68 7.98 -11.45 22.36
N THR A 69 8.39 -10.41 23.08
CA THR A 69 8.79 -10.48 24.47
C THR A 69 7.88 -9.63 25.34
N ALA A 70 7.73 -10.01 26.61
CA ALA A 70 6.89 -9.28 27.56
C ALA A 70 7.60 -9.09 28.89
N ALA A 71 7.42 -7.93 29.50
CA ALA A 71 7.84 -7.62 30.86
C ALA A 71 6.65 -7.09 31.65
N GLN A 72 6.60 -7.38 32.93
CA GLN A 72 5.51 -6.96 33.82
C GLN A 72 6.03 -6.21 35.04
N THR A 73 5.21 -5.28 35.54
CA THR A 73 5.41 -4.61 36.81
C THR A 73 4.09 -4.41 37.56
N ALA A 74 4.15 -4.52 38.89
CA ALA A 74 3.00 -4.24 39.74
C ALA A 74 2.71 -2.74 39.81
N LEU A 75 1.44 -2.38 39.80
CA LEU A 75 0.96 -1.01 39.97
C LEU A 75 0.01 -0.92 41.17
N ARG A 76 -0.14 0.29 41.71
CA ARG A 76 -1.09 0.58 42.77
C ARG A 76 -1.67 1.98 42.60
N ARG A 77 -2.99 2.09 42.52
CA ARG A 77 -3.70 3.38 42.56
C ARG A 77 -3.59 4.03 43.94
N ARG A 78 -3.90 5.33 44.01
CA ARG A 78 -3.92 6.08 45.26
C ARG A 78 -4.88 5.51 46.34
N ASP A 79 -6.00 4.94 45.92
CA ASP A 79 -6.98 4.28 46.77
C ASP A 79 -6.53 2.90 47.27
N GLY A 80 -5.37 2.45 46.85
CA GLY A 80 -4.80 1.15 47.21
C GLY A 80 -5.10 0.04 46.22
N THR A 81 -5.93 0.25 45.19
CA THR A 81 -6.28 -0.75 44.18
C THR A 81 -5.03 -1.27 43.47
N PRO A 82 -4.78 -2.58 43.52
CA PRO A 82 -3.64 -3.16 42.81
C PRO A 82 -3.92 -3.31 41.32
N GLY A 83 -2.86 -3.27 40.54
CA GLY A 83 -2.87 -3.49 39.10
C GLY A 83 -1.56 -4.06 38.60
N VAL A 84 -1.55 -4.42 37.33
CA VAL A 84 -0.36 -4.93 36.61
C VAL A 84 -0.23 -4.19 35.28
N ALA A 85 0.97 -3.68 35.01
CA ALA A 85 1.32 -3.21 33.66
C ALA A 85 2.17 -4.27 32.96
N THR A 86 1.83 -4.56 31.72
CA THR A 86 2.57 -5.48 30.83
C THR A 86 3.01 -4.72 29.61
N LEU A 87 4.33 -4.60 29.40
CA LEU A 87 4.92 -4.07 28.17
C LEU A 87 5.32 -5.24 27.27
N ILE A 88 4.73 -5.29 26.08
CA ILE A 88 5.00 -6.30 25.07
C ILE A 88 5.79 -5.64 23.94
N ASN A 89 7.03 -6.04 23.72
CA ASN A 89 7.75 -5.74 22.49
C ASN A 89 7.26 -6.69 21.40
N LEU A 90 6.59 -6.16 20.40
CA LEU A 90 5.95 -6.97 19.35
C LEU A 90 6.95 -7.67 18.44
N ASN A 91 8.11 -7.08 18.23
CA ASN A 91 9.23 -7.70 17.54
C ASN A 91 10.56 -7.17 18.10
N PRO A 92 11.32 -7.97 18.90
CA PRO A 92 12.58 -7.55 19.50
C PRO A 92 13.69 -7.24 18.50
N ASP A 93 13.65 -7.80 17.29
CA ASP A 93 14.63 -7.48 16.25
C ASP A 93 14.34 -6.11 15.61
N ALA A 94 13.07 -5.72 15.56
CA ALA A 94 12.64 -4.41 15.06
C ALA A 94 12.67 -3.32 16.13
N ASN A 95 12.31 -3.62 17.38
CA ASN A 95 12.21 -2.69 18.52
C ASN A 95 11.35 -1.44 18.28
N ALA A 96 10.45 -1.50 17.29
CA ALA A 96 9.70 -0.34 16.85
C ALA A 96 8.37 -0.16 17.60
N TRP A 97 7.60 -1.24 17.76
CA TRP A 97 6.26 -1.20 18.28
C TRP A 97 6.06 -2.03 19.55
N TYR A 98 5.32 -1.45 20.47
CA TYR A 98 5.02 -2.04 21.76
C TYR A 98 3.55 -1.95 22.07
N LEU A 99 3.01 -2.97 22.75
CA LEU A 99 1.74 -2.86 23.43
C LEU A 99 1.98 -2.72 24.94
N LEU A 100 1.37 -1.71 25.52
CA LEU A 100 1.31 -1.53 26.96
C LEU A 100 -0.10 -1.85 27.43
N LEU A 101 -0.25 -2.91 28.20
CA LEU A 101 -1.50 -3.32 28.80
C LEU A 101 -1.47 -2.92 30.28
N ILE A 102 -2.58 -2.36 30.78
CA ILE A 102 -2.74 -2.03 32.20
C ILE A 102 -4.05 -2.66 32.67
N ASP A 103 -3.93 -3.58 33.61
CA ASP A 103 -5.02 -4.34 34.19
C ASP A 103 -5.18 -3.96 35.66
N TRP A 104 -6.33 -3.40 36.03
CA TRP A 104 -6.69 -3.08 37.40
C TRP A 104 -7.61 -4.15 37.96
N GLN A 105 -7.46 -4.49 39.23
CA GLN A 105 -8.18 -5.60 39.85
C GLN A 105 -9.70 -5.33 40.03
N ASP A 106 -10.07 -4.05 40.12
CA ASP A 106 -11.46 -3.58 40.27
C ASP A 106 -12.13 -3.23 38.94
N ASP A 107 -11.39 -3.26 37.83
CA ASP A 107 -11.83 -2.78 36.53
C ASP A 107 -11.98 -3.98 35.58
N ALA A 108 -13.20 -4.20 35.06
CA ALA A 108 -13.41 -5.24 34.05
C ALA A 108 -12.80 -4.86 32.69
N ALA A 109 -12.44 -3.58 32.48
CA ALA A 109 -11.88 -3.08 31.24
C ALA A 109 -10.36 -3.06 31.29
N HIS A 110 -9.73 -3.75 30.35
CA HIS A 110 -8.30 -3.70 30.14
C HIS A 110 -7.93 -2.46 29.33
N LEU A 111 -6.98 -1.64 29.83
CA LEU A 111 -6.45 -0.53 29.08
C LEU A 111 -5.31 -1.05 28.19
N ALA A 112 -5.39 -0.77 26.90
CA ALA A 112 -4.36 -1.11 25.94
C ALA A 112 -3.88 0.14 25.19
N TYR A 113 -2.55 0.28 25.04
CA TYR A 113 -1.89 1.40 24.38
C TYR A 113 -0.89 0.86 23.37
N HIS A 114 -0.99 1.31 22.12
CA HIS A 114 0.00 1.01 21.09
C HIS A 114 1.06 2.11 21.08
N LEU A 115 2.26 1.79 21.53
CA LEU A 115 3.38 2.72 21.62
C LEU A 115 4.35 2.50 20.46
N GLU A 116 4.89 3.60 19.94
CA GLU A 116 5.95 3.58 18.93
C GLU A 116 7.23 4.15 19.48
N ASN A 117 8.33 3.40 19.33
CA ASN A 117 9.68 3.85 19.58
C ASN A 117 10.20 4.58 18.32
N PRO A 118 10.41 5.88 18.33
CA PRO A 118 10.88 6.64 17.17
C PRO A 118 12.36 6.37 16.82
N ARG A 119 13.09 5.68 17.68
CA ARG A 119 14.53 5.37 17.53
C ARG A 119 14.83 3.90 17.77
N PRO A 120 14.19 2.99 16.98
CA PRO A 120 14.28 1.56 17.22
C PRO A 120 15.72 1.02 17.06
N ALA A 121 16.53 1.63 16.19
CA ALA A 121 17.92 1.27 15.98
C ALA A 121 18.83 1.56 17.19
N GLU A 122 18.44 2.46 18.09
CA GLU A 122 19.19 2.77 19.30
C GLU A 122 18.96 1.73 20.41
N GLY A 123 17.89 0.93 20.33
CA GLY A 123 17.61 -0.16 21.27
C GLY A 123 16.15 -0.25 21.72
N ALA A 124 15.90 -1.24 22.56
CA ALA A 124 14.58 -1.57 23.09
C ALA A 124 14.13 -0.63 24.21
N LEU A 125 12.81 -0.57 24.41
CA LEU A 125 12.18 0.05 25.57
C LEU A 125 12.00 -0.99 26.68
N HIS A 126 12.17 -0.57 27.92
CA HIS A 126 12.07 -1.40 29.12
C HIS A 126 11.17 -0.77 30.17
N LEU A 127 10.36 -1.60 30.85
CA LEU A 127 9.65 -1.15 32.04
C LEU A 127 10.63 -0.86 33.19
N ARG A 128 10.38 0.26 33.88
CA ARG A 128 11.05 0.59 35.11
C ARG A 128 10.14 0.28 36.29
N ALA A 129 10.59 -0.56 37.18
CA ALA A 129 9.81 -1.15 38.26
C ALA A 129 10.18 -0.57 39.66
N ASP A 130 10.66 0.66 39.74
CA ASP A 130 11.17 1.24 41.01
C ASP A 130 10.06 1.51 42.03
N SER A 131 8.83 1.70 41.59
CA SER A 131 7.72 2.03 42.49
C SER A 131 6.38 1.53 41.88
N PRO A 132 5.53 0.88 42.66
CA PRO A 132 4.20 0.52 42.19
C PRO A 132 3.27 1.72 42.01
N LEU A 133 3.67 2.91 42.48
CA LEU A 133 2.90 4.16 42.37
C LEU A 133 3.19 4.94 41.08
N ALA A 134 4.10 4.47 40.25
CA ALA A 134 4.42 5.09 39.00
C ALA A 134 4.79 4.04 37.95
N LEU A 135 4.38 4.27 36.72
CA LEU A 135 4.75 3.50 35.54
C LEU A 135 5.71 4.33 34.69
N ALA A 136 6.91 3.84 34.52
CA ALA A 136 7.93 4.50 33.71
C ALA A 136 8.56 3.53 32.70
N ILE A 137 9.05 4.09 31.61
CA ILE A 137 9.81 3.39 30.55
C ILE A 137 11.19 4.02 30.46
N THR A 138 12.18 3.15 30.28
CA THR A 138 13.55 3.53 29.95
C THR A 138 13.93 3.00 28.58
N GLY A 139 14.92 3.61 27.95
CA GLY A 139 15.41 3.22 26.63
C GLY A 139 16.76 3.82 26.31
N ALA A 140 17.21 3.65 25.09
CA ALA A 140 18.46 4.19 24.61
C ALA A 140 18.51 5.73 24.70
N GLY A 141 19.73 6.29 24.65
CA GLY A 141 19.93 7.74 24.75
C GLY A 141 19.58 8.34 26.11
N GLY A 142 19.47 7.51 27.18
CA GLY A 142 19.11 7.96 28.51
C GLY A 142 17.60 8.26 28.67
N LEU A 143 16.76 7.73 27.81
CA LEU A 143 15.31 7.86 27.93
C LEU A 143 14.85 7.38 29.32
N ASN A 144 14.19 8.26 30.05
CA ASN A 144 13.48 7.97 31.30
C ASN A 144 12.15 8.72 31.28
N CYS A 145 11.07 7.99 31.03
CA CYS A 145 9.77 8.55 30.72
C CYS A 145 8.72 7.99 31.68
N THR A 146 8.16 8.83 32.55
CA THR A 146 7.03 8.49 33.40
C THR A 146 5.74 8.60 32.58
N LEU A 147 5.08 7.47 32.37
CA LEU A 147 3.84 7.36 31.60
C LEU A 147 2.60 7.63 32.44
N TRP A 148 2.65 7.17 33.71
CA TRP A 148 1.55 7.29 34.66
C TRP A 148 2.10 7.36 36.08
N ALA A 149 1.40 8.10 36.93
CA ALA A 149 1.65 8.15 38.38
C ALA A 149 0.34 8.18 39.14
N SER A 150 0.30 7.49 40.28
CA SER A 150 -0.90 7.41 41.13
C SER A 150 -1.32 8.77 41.73
N VAL A 151 -0.35 9.69 41.86
CA VAL A 151 -0.55 11.10 42.20
C VAL A 151 0.21 11.90 41.18
N GLY A 152 -0.49 12.54 40.26
CA GLY A 152 0.17 13.39 39.27
C GLY A 152 -0.41 13.19 37.85
N ARG A 153 0.48 13.26 36.89
CA ARG A 153 0.17 13.27 35.46
C ARG A 153 -0.07 11.86 34.92
N ASP A 154 -1.08 11.70 34.10
CA ASP A 154 -1.30 10.53 33.24
C ASP A 154 -0.99 10.93 31.79
N ALA A 155 0.28 10.78 31.40
CA ALA A 155 0.76 11.15 30.07
C ALA A 155 0.10 10.29 28.96
N LEU A 156 -0.32 9.06 29.28
CA LEU A 156 -1.01 8.19 28.31
C LEU A 156 -2.43 8.67 28.07
N ALA A 157 -3.17 9.01 29.12
CA ALA A 157 -4.53 9.56 28.99
C ALA A 157 -4.50 10.92 28.28
N GLU A 158 -3.56 11.79 28.61
CA GLU A 158 -3.37 13.08 27.95
C GLU A 158 -3.06 12.90 26.45
N ALA A 159 -2.12 12.02 26.09
CA ALA A 159 -1.77 11.73 24.71
C ALA A 159 -2.97 11.13 23.95
N ARG A 160 -3.73 10.23 24.57
CA ARG A 160 -4.97 9.67 23.98
C ARG A 160 -6.01 10.74 23.72
N ALA A 161 -6.19 11.68 24.65
CA ALA A 161 -7.15 12.76 24.55
C ALA A 161 -6.85 13.76 23.42
N THR A 162 -5.60 13.83 22.92
CA THR A 162 -5.26 14.69 21.77
C THR A 162 -5.91 14.24 20.48
N GLY A 163 -6.24 12.94 20.33
CA GLY A 163 -6.71 12.36 19.09
C GLY A 163 -5.71 12.39 17.92
N LEU A 164 -4.46 12.82 18.15
CA LEU A 164 -3.43 12.84 17.12
C LEU A 164 -3.07 11.41 16.71
N PRO A 165 -2.85 11.12 15.41
CA PRO A 165 -2.44 9.79 14.94
C PRO A 165 -1.18 9.28 15.67
N TYR A 166 -0.24 10.17 15.88
CA TYR A 166 1.00 9.98 16.63
C TYR A 166 1.06 11.04 17.73
N ALA A 167 0.48 10.74 18.89
CA ALA A 167 0.47 11.66 20.01
C ALA A 167 1.83 11.61 20.73
N PRO A 168 2.57 12.73 20.85
CA PRO A 168 3.87 12.72 21.49
C PRO A 168 3.73 12.45 22.98
N VAL A 169 4.51 11.52 23.48
CA VAL A 169 4.68 11.20 24.91
C VAL A 169 6.10 11.54 25.29
N CYS A 170 6.30 12.10 26.49
CA CYS A 170 7.61 12.54 26.98
C CYS A 170 8.37 13.44 25.98
N SER A 171 7.70 14.48 25.50
CA SER A 171 8.26 15.45 24.54
C SER A 171 8.71 14.84 23.22
N GLY A 172 8.00 13.79 22.75
CA GLY A 172 8.28 13.12 21.48
C GLY A 172 9.37 12.05 21.55
N ALA A 173 9.80 11.68 22.76
CA ALA A 173 10.69 10.54 22.95
C ALA A 173 10.00 9.20 22.68
N LEU A 174 8.68 9.19 22.71
CA LEU A 174 7.78 8.11 22.33
C LEU A 174 6.55 8.70 21.62
N TYR A 175 5.85 7.89 20.86
CA TYR A 175 4.53 8.23 20.33
C TYR A 175 3.50 7.21 20.82
N LEU A 176 2.33 7.71 21.27
CA LEU A 176 1.14 6.89 21.38
C LEU A 176 0.42 6.92 20.01
N ARG A 177 0.20 5.75 19.45
CA ARG A 177 -0.59 5.58 18.22
C ARG A 177 -2.07 5.56 18.60
N ASN A 178 -2.81 6.58 18.21
CA ASN A 178 -4.26 6.64 18.43
C ASN A 178 -5.01 6.13 17.20
N HIS A 179 -6.13 5.49 17.44
CA HIS A 179 -7.06 5.13 16.38
C HIS A 179 -7.61 6.40 15.72
N VAL A 180 -7.48 6.48 14.40
CA VAL A 180 -7.95 7.60 13.58
C VAL A 180 -8.69 7.07 12.37
N THR A 181 -9.57 7.88 11.80
CA THR A 181 -10.20 7.59 10.51
C THR A 181 -9.36 8.19 9.40
N GLY A 182 -8.94 7.38 8.46
CA GLY A 182 -8.20 7.80 7.28
C GLY A 182 -9.05 8.64 6.33
N HIS A 183 -8.36 9.41 5.53
CA HIS A 183 -8.99 10.18 4.46
C HIS A 183 -9.38 9.26 3.30
N GLN A 184 -10.56 9.50 2.75
CA GLN A 184 -11.05 8.94 1.50
C GLN A 184 -11.52 10.07 0.58
N THR A 185 -11.30 9.92 -0.72
CA THR A 185 -11.90 10.83 -1.69
C THR A 185 -13.42 10.66 -1.72
N THR A 186 -14.15 11.71 -2.14
CA THR A 186 -15.61 11.64 -2.25
C THR A 186 -16.05 10.53 -3.22
N LEU A 187 -15.30 10.34 -4.31
CA LEU A 187 -15.58 9.30 -5.31
C LEU A 187 -15.40 7.90 -4.72
N GLU A 188 -14.35 7.71 -3.95
CA GLU A 188 -14.08 6.45 -3.25
C GLU A 188 -15.18 6.11 -2.26
N ARG A 189 -15.57 7.06 -1.39
CA ARG A 189 -16.70 6.88 -0.46
C ARG A 189 -18.00 6.50 -1.15
N ILE A 190 -18.32 7.13 -2.28
CA ILE A 190 -19.51 6.79 -3.07
C ILE A 190 -19.38 5.37 -3.65
N SER A 191 -18.21 5.01 -4.16
CA SER A 191 -17.97 3.66 -4.70
C SER A 191 -18.09 2.58 -3.64
N ASP A 192 -17.52 2.80 -2.47
CA ASP A 192 -17.59 1.87 -1.34
C ASP A 192 -19.02 1.77 -0.81
N PHE A 193 -19.73 2.89 -0.64
CA PHE A 193 -21.14 2.90 -0.25
C PHE A 193 -22.03 2.09 -1.22
N LEU A 194 -21.82 2.26 -2.54
CA LEU A 194 -22.59 1.53 -3.55
C LEU A 194 -22.33 0.02 -3.47
N ARG A 195 -21.09 -0.38 -3.20
CA ARG A 195 -20.74 -1.81 -3.07
C ARG A 195 -21.31 -2.43 -1.81
N ASP A 196 -21.18 -1.72 -0.68
CA ASP A 196 -21.47 -2.28 0.63
C ASP A 196 -22.97 -2.27 0.95
N HIS A 197 -23.74 -1.32 0.38
CA HIS A 197 -25.12 -1.06 0.80
C HIS A 197 -26.16 -1.18 -0.32
N VAL A 198 -25.76 -1.29 -1.59
CA VAL A 198 -26.70 -1.36 -2.72
C VAL A 198 -26.65 -2.74 -3.36
N TRP A 199 -27.78 -3.45 -3.34
CA TRP A 199 -27.88 -4.74 -4.03
C TRP A 199 -27.52 -4.62 -5.51
N GLY A 200 -26.52 -5.38 -5.95
CA GLY A 200 -25.95 -5.25 -7.29
C GLY A 200 -25.05 -4.04 -7.49
N GLY A 201 -24.66 -3.33 -6.42
CA GLY A 201 -23.79 -2.17 -6.46
C GLY A 201 -22.44 -2.45 -7.13
N ASP A 202 -21.87 -3.64 -6.94
CA ASP A 202 -20.67 -4.08 -7.66
C ASP A 202 -20.82 -4.02 -9.16
N ARG A 203 -21.97 -4.45 -9.70
CA ARG A 203 -22.26 -4.41 -11.14
C ARG A 203 -22.36 -2.98 -11.64
N VAL A 204 -22.99 -2.09 -10.86
CA VAL A 204 -23.10 -0.67 -11.18
C VAL A 204 -21.73 -0.01 -11.17
N VAL A 205 -20.92 -0.27 -10.16
CA VAL A 205 -19.55 0.27 -10.04
C VAL A 205 -18.68 -0.27 -11.18
N ASN A 206 -18.77 -1.55 -11.52
CA ASN A 206 -18.00 -2.13 -12.62
C ASN A 206 -18.46 -1.58 -13.98
N PHE A 207 -19.75 -1.44 -14.23
CA PHE A 207 -20.27 -0.78 -15.44
C PHE A 207 -19.78 0.66 -15.58
N VAL A 208 -19.81 1.43 -14.48
CA VAL A 208 -19.28 2.80 -14.47
C VAL A 208 -17.77 2.79 -14.74
N LYS A 209 -17.02 1.85 -14.17
CA LYS A 209 -15.59 1.70 -14.42
C LYS A 209 -15.31 1.40 -15.90
N GLU A 210 -15.99 0.45 -16.48
CA GLU A 210 -15.81 0.08 -17.88
C GLU A 210 -16.14 1.20 -18.87
N GLN A 211 -17.17 2.00 -18.57
CA GLN A 211 -17.61 3.08 -19.46
C GLN A 211 -16.86 4.40 -19.25
N PHE A 212 -16.42 4.72 -18.02
CA PHE A 212 -15.88 6.04 -17.69
C PHE A 212 -14.38 6.03 -17.37
N TYR A 213 -13.80 4.89 -16.97
CA TYR A 213 -12.38 4.83 -16.65
C TYR A 213 -11.51 4.25 -17.77
N ARG A 214 -12.13 3.60 -18.74
CA ARG A 214 -11.41 3.16 -19.94
C ARG A 214 -10.87 4.40 -20.66
N ASP A 215 -9.55 4.47 -20.78
CA ASP A 215 -8.86 5.58 -21.44
C ASP A 215 -9.07 7.00 -20.80
N ALA A 216 -9.68 7.09 -19.62
CA ALA A 216 -9.95 8.39 -18.96
C ALA A 216 -8.67 9.17 -18.60
N PHE A 217 -7.58 8.47 -18.39
CA PHE A 217 -6.27 9.03 -18.05
C PHE A 217 -5.24 8.80 -19.17
N LEU A 218 -5.72 8.42 -20.36
CA LEU A 218 -4.86 8.19 -21.51
C LEU A 218 -4.07 9.45 -21.86
N GLU A 219 -2.78 9.37 -21.72
CA GLU A 219 -1.84 10.35 -22.25
C GLU A 219 -1.17 9.78 -23.50
N LYS A 220 -1.30 10.48 -24.63
CA LYS A 220 -0.59 10.13 -25.86
C LYS A 220 0.67 10.97 -25.94
N GLY A 221 1.81 10.33 -26.17
CA GLY A 221 3.02 11.06 -26.48
C GLY A 221 2.83 11.82 -27.80
N ALA A 222 2.74 13.15 -27.74
CA ALA A 222 2.83 13.93 -28.96
C ALA A 222 4.22 13.66 -29.59
N PRO A 223 4.30 13.40 -30.92
CA PRO A 223 5.59 13.29 -31.58
C PRO A 223 6.28 14.64 -31.48
N GLY A 224 7.39 14.67 -30.71
CA GLY A 224 8.25 15.83 -30.64
C GLY A 224 9.08 15.97 -31.93
N THR A 225 9.59 17.14 -32.12
CA THR A 225 10.74 17.34 -33.00
C THR A 225 11.96 16.66 -32.34
N LYS A 226 13.07 16.51 -32.95
CA LYS A 226 14.24 15.80 -32.39
C LYS A 226 14.57 16.30 -30.96
N ALA A 227 14.40 15.43 -29.94
CA ALA A 227 14.68 15.80 -28.56
C ALA A 227 16.14 16.22 -28.37
N PRO A 228 16.41 17.28 -27.61
CA PRO A 228 17.78 17.69 -27.33
C PRO A 228 18.52 16.57 -26.61
N THR A 229 19.76 16.33 -26.99
CA THR A 229 20.61 15.35 -26.32
C THR A 229 20.93 15.87 -24.91
N ALA A 230 20.26 15.33 -23.89
CA ALA A 230 20.65 15.59 -22.51
C ALA A 230 21.97 14.87 -22.21
N PRO A 231 22.82 15.43 -21.34
CA PRO A 231 24.00 14.73 -20.90
C PRO A 231 23.60 13.38 -20.30
N ALA A 232 24.14 12.29 -20.84
CA ALA A 232 23.90 10.96 -20.34
C ALA A 232 24.41 10.86 -18.89
N LEU A 233 23.58 10.36 -18.01
CA LEU A 233 24.03 10.03 -16.66
C LEU A 233 25.13 8.94 -16.76
N PRO A 234 26.15 8.98 -15.89
CA PRO A 234 27.11 7.89 -15.82
C PRO A 234 26.36 6.55 -15.67
N ALA A 235 26.71 5.58 -16.51
CA ALA A 235 26.05 4.27 -16.50
C ALA A 235 26.14 3.56 -15.13
N THR A 236 27.11 3.94 -14.31
CA THR A 236 27.28 3.45 -12.93
C THR A 236 26.29 4.04 -11.94
N LEU A 237 25.57 5.11 -12.30
CA LEU A 237 24.63 5.84 -11.42
C LEU A 237 23.18 5.74 -11.91
N ALA A 238 22.92 5.07 -13.02
CA ALA A 238 21.60 4.96 -13.61
C ALA A 238 21.13 3.51 -13.71
N PRO A 239 19.82 3.26 -13.73
CA PRO A 239 19.26 1.98 -14.10
C PRO A 239 19.69 1.60 -15.52
N LEU A 240 19.62 0.31 -15.84
CA LEU A 240 19.87 -0.15 -17.21
C LEU A 240 18.85 0.49 -18.16
N PRO A 241 19.29 0.92 -19.36
CA PRO A 241 18.36 1.41 -20.36
C PRO A 241 17.45 0.28 -20.86
N PRO A 242 16.22 0.59 -21.30
CA PRO A 242 15.34 -0.40 -21.89
C PRO A 242 15.84 -0.86 -23.26
N ALA A 243 15.37 -2.02 -23.68
CA ALA A 243 15.49 -2.47 -25.05
C ALA A 243 14.48 -1.70 -25.92
N LEU A 244 14.97 -0.88 -26.83
CA LEU A 244 14.14 -0.02 -27.68
C LEU A 244 14.21 -0.45 -29.14
N SER A 245 13.12 -0.19 -29.88
CA SER A 245 13.09 -0.33 -31.33
C SER A 245 14.00 0.69 -32.01
N PRO A 246 14.48 0.42 -33.21
CA PRO A 246 15.28 1.39 -33.98
C PRO A 246 14.55 2.73 -34.18
N GLU A 247 13.24 2.70 -34.29
CA GLU A 247 12.37 3.88 -34.49
C GLU A 247 12.35 4.83 -33.28
N ALA A 248 12.67 4.32 -32.09
CA ALA A 248 12.81 5.13 -30.88
C ALA A 248 14.05 6.04 -30.92
N THR A 249 15.04 5.70 -31.77
CA THR A 249 16.29 6.43 -31.84
C THR A 249 16.07 7.82 -32.47
N GLY A 250 16.29 8.87 -31.66
CA GLY A 250 16.10 10.25 -32.08
C GLY A 250 14.64 10.73 -32.05
N ALA A 251 13.68 9.87 -31.63
CA ALA A 251 12.33 10.30 -31.36
C ALA A 251 12.29 11.21 -30.12
N GLY A 252 11.43 12.23 -30.13
CA GLY A 252 11.10 13.05 -28.99
C GLY A 252 9.70 12.69 -28.47
N LEU A 253 9.53 12.70 -27.16
CA LEU A 253 8.25 12.60 -26.49
C LEU A 253 7.99 13.88 -25.70
N LEU A 254 6.81 14.46 -25.85
CA LEU A 254 6.36 15.59 -25.05
C LEU A 254 5.35 15.09 -24.00
N PRO A 255 5.79 14.82 -22.76
CA PRO A 255 4.92 14.33 -21.69
C PRO A 255 4.21 15.51 -21.00
N GLU A 256 3.03 15.90 -21.50
CA GLU A 256 2.31 17.08 -20.99
C GLU A 256 1.82 16.93 -19.53
N GLY A 257 1.52 15.72 -19.10
CA GLY A 257 1.06 15.41 -17.74
C GLY A 257 2.17 15.41 -16.70
N LEU A 258 3.42 15.17 -17.10
CA LEU A 258 4.57 15.10 -16.19
C LEU A 258 4.89 16.49 -15.62
N VAL A 259 4.95 16.61 -14.31
CA VAL A 259 5.20 17.90 -13.63
C VAL A 259 6.41 17.88 -12.69
N LEU A 260 7.19 16.80 -12.69
CA LEU A 260 8.43 16.72 -11.92
C LEU A 260 9.52 17.64 -12.49
N ASP A 261 10.30 18.29 -11.62
CA ASP A 261 11.43 19.13 -12.02
C ASP A 261 12.65 18.25 -12.39
N LEU A 262 12.81 18.00 -13.67
CA LEU A 262 13.88 17.17 -14.20
C LEU A 262 15.12 18.00 -14.56
N SER A 263 16.30 17.43 -14.36
CA SER A 263 17.59 17.98 -14.82
C SER A 263 17.75 17.75 -16.33
N THR A 264 16.97 18.49 -17.14
CA THR A 264 16.95 18.41 -18.60
C THR A 264 16.90 19.80 -19.23
N PRO A 265 17.46 20.02 -20.42
CA PRO A 265 17.45 21.32 -21.09
C PRO A 265 16.08 21.73 -21.66
N GLY A 266 15.10 20.83 -21.69
CA GLY A 266 13.79 21.10 -22.29
C GLY A 266 12.70 20.14 -21.81
N ARG A 267 11.47 20.33 -22.35
CA ARG A 267 10.31 19.47 -22.03
C ARG A 267 10.24 18.20 -22.88
N GLU A 268 10.95 18.17 -24.01
CA GLU A 268 11.02 16.99 -24.86
C GLU A 268 12.01 15.99 -24.26
N LEU A 269 11.57 14.76 -24.10
CA LEU A 269 12.35 13.66 -23.53
C LEU A 269 12.58 12.58 -24.59
N GLN A 270 13.74 11.94 -24.55
CA GLN A 270 14.02 10.77 -25.38
C GLN A 270 13.36 9.53 -24.77
N PRO A 271 12.68 8.68 -25.57
CA PRO A 271 12.12 7.43 -25.07
C PRO A 271 13.18 6.58 -24.37
N GLY A 272 12.85 6.12 -23.15
CA GLY A 272 13.70 5.20 -22.41
C GLY A 272 14.96 5.78 -21.78
N GLN A 273 15.29 7.05 -22.00
CA GLN A 273 16.41 7.71 -21.32
C GLN A 273 16.03 8.03 -19.86
N TRP A 274 17.00 7.89 -18.96
CA TRP A 274 16.84 8.26 -17.56
C TRP A 274 17.30 9.70 -17.31
N TYR A 275 16.47 10.47 -16.60
CA TYR A 275 16.69 11.85 -16.22
C TYR A 275 16.67 11.98 -14.71
N ALA A 276 17.64 12.68 -14.13
CA ALA A 276 17.64 12.94 -12.69
C ALA A 276 16.54 13.94 -12.29
N VAL A 277 15.87 13.69 -11.19
CA VAL A 277 15.01 14.68 -10.54
C VAL A 277 15.91 15.68 -9.80
N ARG A 278 15.60 16.98 -9.96
CA ARG A 278 16.41 18.04 -9.34
C ARG A 278 16.33 17.96 -7.82
N ASP A 279 17.47 18.13 -7.15
CA ASP A 279 17.61 18.12 -5.68
C ASP A 279 17.20 16.80 -4.99
N LEU A 280 16.96 15.73 -5.75
CA LEU A 280 16.67 14.39 -5.21
C LEU A 280 17.69 13.35 -5.72
N PRO A 281 18.88 13.27 -5.12
CA PRO A 281 19.85 12.23 -5.46
C PRO A 281 19.26 10.83 -5.34
N GLY A 282 19.48 10.01 -6.36
CA GLY A 282 18.99 8.63 -6.39
C GLY A 282 17.54 8.49 -6.89
N VAL A 283 16.89 9.57 -7.32
CA VAL A 283 15.58 9.54 -7.98
C VAL A 283 15.74 9.92 -9.46
N LEU A 284 15.28 9.03 -10.33
CA LEU A 284 15.42 9.16 -11.78
C LEU A 284 14.08 8.88 -12.46
N VAL A 285 13.82 9.57 -13.58
CA VAL A 285 12.57 9.43 -14.35
C VAL A 285 12.89 9.03 -15.77
N SER A 286 12.11 8.11 -16.33
CA SER A 286 12.14 7.74 -17.73
C SER A 286 10.72 7.73 -18.30
N VAL A 287 10.61 8.08 -19.59
CA VAL A 287 9.32 8.11 -20.30
C VAL A 287 9.43 7.26 -21.55
N VAL A 288 8.38 6.47 -21.81
CA VAL A 288 8.32 5.62 -23.01
C VAL A 288 6.87 5.45 -23.44
N THR A 289 6.65 5.08 -24.69
CA THR A 289 5.41 4.43 -25.12
C THR A 289 5.72 3.00 -25.55
N PRO A 290 4.83 2.03 -25.36
CA PRO A 290 5.07 0.63 -25.70
C PRO A 290 5.48 0.41 -27.16
N ARG A 291 5.08 1.27 -28.10
CA ARG A 291 5.53 1.21 -29.51
C ARG A 291 7.03 1.44 -29.71
N HIS A 292 7.68 2.12 -28.76
CA HIS A 292 9.14 2.37 -28.82
C HIS A 292 9.97 1.22 -28.24
N ILE A 293 9.30 0.20 -27.69
CA ILE A 293 9.97 -1.01 -27.18
C ILE A 293 10.34 -1.91 -28.36
N ASP A 294 11.48 -2.61 -28.23
CA ASP A 294 11.93 -3.60 -29.20
C ASP A 294 10.79 -4.58 -29.55
N SER A 295 10.65 -4.85 -30.84
CA SER A 295 9.58 -5.71 -31.39
C SER A 295 9.57 -7.11 -30.78
N HIS A 296 10.72 -7.63 -30.35
CA HIS A 296 10.79 -8.90 -29.63
C HIS A 296 9.86 -8.92 -28.39
N PHE A 297 9.75 -7.79 -27.67
CA PHE A 297 8.87 -7.67 -26.51
C PHE A 297 7.46 -7.18 -26.86
N SER A 298 7.23 -6.60 -28.03
CA SER A 298 5.93 -5.99 -28.37
C SER A 298 5.02 -6.88 -29.24
N LEU A 299 5.55 -7.85 -29.98
CA LEU A 299 4.81 -8.64 -30.99
C LEU A 299 4.17 -9.93 -30.47
N GLY A 300 4.13 -10.20 -29.16
CA GLY A 300 3.38 -11.33 -28.60
C GLY A 300 4.01 -12.71 -28.81
N THR A 301 5.31 -12.78 -28.95
CA THR A 301 6.04 -14.05 -29.02
C THR A 301 6.14 -14.78 -27.69
N GLU A 302 5.97 -14.07 -26.58
CA GLU A 302 5.94 -14.66 -25.24
C GLU A 302 4.54 -15.26 -24.96
N PRO A 303 4.46 -16.48 -24.42
CA PRO A 303 3.19 -17.22 -24.34
C PRO A 303 2.18 -16.62 -23.36
N ASN A 304 2.65 -15.86 -22.35
CA ASN A 304 1.83 -15.41 -21.22
C ASN A 304 1.39 -13.96 -21.34
N VAL A 305 1.53 -13.32 -22.48
CA VAL A 305 1.12 -11.94 -22.71
C VAL A 305 0.36 -11.76 -24.02
N ASN A 306 -0.67 -10.94 -23.99
CA ASN A 306 -1.45 -10.58 -25.18
C ASN A 306 -0.71 -9.56 -26.04
N ALA A 307 -1.04 -9.49 -27.32
CA ALA A 307 -0.56 -8.44 -28.22
C ALA A 307 -1.09 -7.07 -27.75
N LEU A 308 -0.29 -6.03 -27.96
CA LEU A 308 -0.72 -4.66 -27.68
C LEU A 308 -1.76 -4.19 -28.68
N ASP A 309 -2.78 -3.51 -28.21
CA ASP A 309 -3.68 -2.77 -29.09
C ASP A 309 -3.08 -1.41 -29.53
N ALA A 310 -3.74 -0.75 -30.47
CA ALA A 310 -3.24 0.52 -31.03
C ALA A 310 -3.25 1.66 -29.98
N VAL A 311 -4.14 1.61 -28.98
CA VAL A 311 -4.21 2.62 -27.93
C VAL A 311 -3.09 2.42 -26.91
N GLU A 312 -2.94 1.20 -26.39
CA GLU A 312 -1.88 0.85 -25.45
C GLU A 312 -0.50 1.13 -26.02
N SER A 313 -0.27 0.78 -27.30
CA SER A 313 1.02 0.96 -27.94
C SER A 313 1.43 2.43 -28.01
N GLY A 314 0.48 3.36 -28.03
CA GLY A 314 0.70 4.80 -28.05
C GLY A 314 0.58 5.51 -26.70
N ALA A 315 0.17 4.81 -25.64
CA ALA A 315 -0.01 5.38 -24.32
C ALA A 315 1.34 5.70 -23.63
N LEU A 316 1.41 6.85 -22.96
CA LEU A 316 2.59 7.22 -22.18
C LEU A 316 2.71 6.36 -20.92
N VAL A 317 3.95 5.96 -20.67
CA VAL A 317 4.37 5.27 -19.45
C VAL A 317 5.48 6.08 -18.81
N TYR A 318 5.31 6.40 -17.54
CA TYR A 318 6.31 7.08 -16.72
C TYR A 318 6.90 6.09 -15.73
N LEU A 319 8.23 6.01 -15.69
CA LEU A 319 8.95 5.16 -14.76
C LEU A 319 9.79 6.02 -13.84
N VAL A 320 9.66 5.80 -12.55
CA VAL A 320 10.44 6.49 -11.51
C VAL A 320 11.31 5.47 -10.79
N ALA A 321 12.62 5.60 -10.94
CA ALA A 321 13.60 4.71 -10.34
C ALA A 321 14.16 5.32 -9.05
N PHE A 322 14.21 4.49 -8.01
CA PHE A 322 14.75 4.80 -6.70
C PHE A 322 15.99 3.96 -6.44
N ASP A 323 17.12 4.59 -6.20
CA ASP A 323 18.39 3.91 -5.91
C ASP A 323 18.40 3.40 -4.47
N LEU A 324 18.31 2.09 -4.29
CA LEU A 324 18.28 1.43 -2.99
C LEU A 324 19.63 1.43 -2.24
N GLN A 325 20.70 1.99 -2.82
CA GLN A 325 21.92 2.31 -2.07
C GLN A 325 21.82 3.63 -1.31
N LEU A 326 20.96 4.54 -1.77
CA LEU A 326 20.78 5.88 -1.21
C LEU A 326 19.48 6.01 -0.42
N LEU A 327 18.51 5.14 -0.68
CA LEU A 327 17.14 5.23 -0.17
C LEU A 327 16.72 3.93 0.50
N ASP A 328 16.01 4.06 1.62
CA ASP A 328 15.38 2.96 2.34
C ASP A 328 13.87 2.94 2.02
N LEU A 329 13.35 1.75 1.73
CA LEU A 329 11.93 1.52 1.46
C LEU A 329 11.20 1.15 2.74
N HIS A 330 10.04 1.76 2.95
CA HIS A 330 9.13 1.50 4.06
C HIS A 330 7.72 1.23 3.56
N PHE A 331 6.89 0.62 4.39
CA PHE A 331 5.49 0.35 4.11
C PHE A 331 4.62 0.73 5.31
N VAL A 332 3.44 1.30 5.05
CA VAL A 332 2.45 1.68 6.06
C VAL A 332 1.09 1.16 5.65
N LEU A 333 0.39 0.54 6.60
CA LEU A 333 -1.00 0.15 6.45
C LEU A 333 -1.92 1.37 6.56
N GLY A 334 -2.84 1.48 5.63
CA GLY A 334 -3.95 2.41 5.70
C GLY A 334 -4.89 2.09 6.86
N THR A 335 -5.70 3.07 7.27
CA THR A 335 -6.61 2.88 8.42
C THR A 335 -7.71 1.87 8.17
N ASP A 336 -7.99 1.57 6.91
CA ASP A 336 -8.99 0.60 6.49
C ASP A 336 -8.44 -0.84 6.37
N HIS A 337 -7.17 -1.05 6.59
CA HIS A 337 -6.55 -2.37 6.51
C HIS A 337 -6.10 -2.92 7.88
N PRO A 338 -6.15 -4.21 8.07
CA PRO A 338 -6.96 -5.19 7.33
C PRO A 338 -8.44 -5.11 7.73
N ARG A 339 -9.35 -5.33 6.77
CA ARG A 339 -10.80 -5.38 7.04
C ARG A 339 -11.38 -6.74 6.71
N LEU A 340 -12.27 -7.21 7.57
CA LEU A 340 -12.91 -8.50 7.45
C LEU A 340 -13.94 -8.56 6.31
N ASP A 341 -14.67 -7.49 6.10
CA ASP A 341 -15.87 -7.38 5.25
C ASP A 341 -15.59 -6.92 3.81
N TRP A 342 -14.33 -6.76 3.43
CA TRP A 342 -13.98 -6.23 2.12
C TRP A 342 -13.96 -7.24 0.98
N SER A 343 -14.03 -8.52 1.25
CA SER A 343 -14.06 -9.55 0.22
C SER A 343 -15.10 -10.61 0.53
N ASP A 344 -15.61 -11.24 -0.52
CA ASP A 344 -16.43 -12.42 -0.35
C ASP A 344 -15.62 -13.49 0.40
N ARG A 345 -16.26 -14.09 1.38
CA ARG A 345 -15.60 -15.14 2.16
C ARG A 345 -15.45 -16.39 1.31
N PRO A 346 -14.29 -17.03 1.31
CA PRO A 346 -14.15 -18.32 0.67
C PRO A 346 -15.04 -19.37 1.35
N PRO A 347 -15.35 -20.49 0.67
CA PRO A 347 -16.10 -21.57 1.30
C PRO A 347 -15.36 -22.09 2.54
N PRO A 348 -16.08 -22.58 3.57
CA PRO A 348 -15.48 -23.03 4.83
C PRO A 348 -14.33 -24.03 4.67
N SER A 349 -14.38 -24.87 3.64
CA SER A 349 -13.33 -25.83 3.31
C SER A 349 -11.99 -25.22 2.90
N SER A 350 -12.00 -23.96 2.44
CA SER A 350 -10.80 -23.23 2.00
C SER A 350 -10.30 -22.23 3.03
N ARG A 351 -10.99 -22.10 4.19
CA ARG A 351 -10.58 -21.16 5.24
C ARG A 351 -9.57 -21.78 6.19
N ASP A 352 -8.60 -20.99 6.56
CA ASP A 352 -7.73 -21.30 7.70
C ASP A 352 -8.21 -20.46 8.91
N PRO A 353 -8.87 -21.06 9.91
CA PRO A 353 -9.35 -20.35 11.08
C PRO A 353 -8.23 -19.81 11.97
N GLN A 354 -7.00 -20.24 11.78
CA GLN A 354 -5.84 -19.75 12.52
C GLN A 354 -5.19 -18.53 11.86
N LEU A 355 -5.65 -18.14 10.65
CA LEU A 355 -5.16 -16.94 10.00
C LEU A 355 -5.78 -15.69 10.60
N PRO A 356 -4.95 -14.76 11.01
CA PRO A 356 -5.41 -13.43 11.36
C PRO A 356 -5.70 -12.63 10.10
N GLY A 357 -6.28 -11.52 10.34
CA GLY A 357 -6.63 -10.62 9.29
C GLY A 357 -8.01 -10.94 8.73
N PRO A 358 -8.24 -10.58 7.49
CA PRO A 358 -9.58 -10.40 6.99
C PRO A 358 -10.44 -11.66 6.89
N ASP A 359 -9.85 -12.85 6.93
CA ASP A 359 -10.63 -14.10 6.98
C ASP A 359 -10.91 -14.54 8.42
N GLY A 360 -10.32 -13.86 9.39
CA GLY A 360 -10.36 -14.22 10.77
C GLY A 360 -10.78 -13.13 11.75
N VAL A 361 -10.30 -11.90 11.59
CA VAL A 361 -10.39 -10.86 12.61
C VAL A 361 -11.13 -9.63 12.08
N GLY A 362 -12.15 -9.16 12.80
CA GLY A 362 -12.91 -7.95 12.44
C GLY A 362 -12.20 -6.64 12.78
N SER A 363 -11.14 -6.68 13.60
CA SER A 363 -10.36 -5.51 14.00
C SER A 363 -8.93 -5.89 14.30
N PRO A 364 -7.92 -5.07 13.95
CA PRO A 364 -6.54 -5.27 14.38
C PRO A 364 -6.30 -4.92 15.85
N ALA A 365 -7.30 -4.39 16.57
CA ALA A 365 -7.14 -3.96 17.95
C ALA A 365 -6.58 -5.08 18.85
N PRO A 366 -5.66 -4.75 19.76
CA PRO A 366 -5.24 -3.43 20.21
C PRO A 366 -4.19 -2.72 19.33
N LEU A 367 -3.79 -3.31 18.20
CA LEU A 367 -2.91 -2.65 17.23
C LEU A 367 -3.66 -1.53 16.51
N VAL A 368 -2.93 -0.47 16.17
CA VAL A 368 -3.46 0.71 15.48
C VAL A 368 -2.75 0.89 14.15
N THR A 369 -3.50 1.03 13.07
CA THR A 369 -3.01 1.46 11.76
C THR A 369 -3.29 2.96 11.59
N ASN A 370 -2.28 3.74 11.24
CA ASN A 370 -2.40 5.20 11.16
C ASN A 370 -2.53 5.73 9.73
N GLY A 371 -2.15 4.95 8.71
CA GLY A 371 -2.21 5.40 7.32
C GLY A 371 -1.39 6.66 7.04
N MET A 372 -0.32 6.90 7.78
CA MET A 372 0.47 8.13 7.72
C MET A 372 1.93 7.83 8.08
N VAL A 373 2.86 8.55 7.47
CA VAL A 373 4.28 8.49 7.84
C VAL A 373 4.47 8.95 9.29
N SER A 374 5.24 8.20 10.06
CA SER A 374 5.60 8.60 11.43
C SER A 374 6.32 9.95 11.45
N PRO A 375 6.03 10.83 12.42
CA PRO A 375 6.76 12.10 12.57
C PRO A 375 8.28 11.94 12.67
N ALA A 376 8.76 10.80 13.16
CA ALA A 376 10.18 10.48 13.23
C ALA A 376 10.85 10.37 11.86
N GLU A 377 10.09 9.94 10.83
CA GLU A 377 10.60 9.72 9.48
C GLU A 377 10.22 10.84 8.49
N ALA A 378 9.27 11.71 8.85
CA ALA A 378 8.73 12.73 7.95
C ALA A 378 9.80 13.65 7.35
N GLY A 379 10.77 14.08 8.17
CA GLY A 379 11.87 14.96 7.72
C GLY A 379 12.90 14.30 6.79
N ARG A 380 12.91 12.97 6.70
CA ARG A 380 13.80 12.19 5.84
C ARG A 380 13.09 11.64 4.61
N THR A 381 11.77 11.69 4.58
CA THR A 381 10.95 11.13 3.50
C THR A 381 11.20 11.92 2.21
N VAL A 382 11.47 11.21 1.12
CA VAL A 382 11.75 11.76 -0.21
C VAL A 382 10.70 11.38 -1.24
N ALA A 383 9.93 10.32 -1.01
CA ALA A 383 8.86 9.91 -1.90
C ALA A 383 7.80 9.12 -1.14
N ALA A 384 6.56 9.15 -1.63
CA ALA A 384 5.52 8.22 -1.25
C ALA A 384 4.65 7.85 -2.45
N PHE A 385 4.17 6.60 -2.49
CA PHE A 385 3.27 6.11 -3.53
C PHE A 385 2.29 5.07 -3.00
N ALA A 386 1.10 5.01 -3.60
CA ALA A 386 0.04 4.10 -3.20
C ALA A 386 0.48 2.63 -3.27
N GLY A 387 0.11 1.86 -2.25
CA GLY A 387 0.67 0.53 -2.00
C GLY A 387 0.05 -0.62 -2.78
N GLY A 388 -1.19 -0.46 -3.29
CA GLY A 388 -1.83 -1.51 -4.08
C GLY A 388 -3.32 -1.68 -3.80
N PHE A 389 -3.88 -2.75 -4.32
CA PHE A 389 -5.31 -3.01 -4.26
C PHE A 389 -5.85 -3.01 -2.84
N LYS A 390 -6.99 -2.36 -2.65
CA LYS A 390 -7.87 -2.70 -1.55
C LYS A 390 -8.26 -4.17 -1.65
N ARG A 391 -8.47 -4.80 -0.53
CA ARG A 391 -8.74 -6.22 -0.46
C ARG A 391 -9.94 -6.67 -1.28
N SER A 392 -11.04 -5.92 -1.23
CA SER A 392 -12.24 -6.22 -2.02
C SER A 392 -12.02 -6.21 -3.53
N HIS A 393 -10.98 -5.52 -4.00
CA HIS A 393 -10.68 -5.39 -5.43
C HIS A 393 -9.66 -6.40 -5.92
N GLY A 394 -8.75 -6.82 -5.09
CA GLY A 394 -7.67 -7.71 -5.46
C GLY A 394 -7.83 -9.14 -4.95
N ALA A 395 -8.97 -9.40 -4.37
CA ALA A 395 -9.25 -10.69 -3.75
C ALA A 395 -9.44 -11.79 -4.79
N PHE A 396 -8.84 -12.92 -4.55
CA PHE A 396 -9.08 -14.14 -5.33
C PHE A 396 -10.41 -14.74 -4.87
N ARG A 397 -11.52 -14.27 -5.46
CA ARG A 397 -12.88 -14.68 -5.05
C ARG A 397 -13.26 -16.06 -5.50
N SER A 398 -12.62 -16.57 -6.56
CA SER A 398 -12.94 -17.85 -7.18
C SER A 398 -11.73 -18.43 -7.90
N GLY A 399 -11.83 -19.68 -8.30
CA GLY A 399 -10.81 -20.39 -9.07
C GLY A 399 -9.63 -20.90 -8.23
N PRO A 400 -8.63 -21.52 -8.89
CA PRO A 400 -7.55 -22.23 -8.23
C PRO A 400 -6.70 -21.37 -7.28
N LEU A 401 -6.59 -20.06 -7.55
CA LEU A 401 -5.84 -19.16 -6.67
C LEU A 401 -6.57 -18.87 -5.36
N ALA A 402 -7.91 -18.78 -5.38
CA ALA A 402 -8.69 -18.63 -4.17
C ALA A 402 -8.57 -19.86 -3.25
N GLU A 403 -8.58 -21.06 -3.84
CA GLU A 403 -8.39 -22.30 -3.09
C GLU A 403 -6.96 -22.44 -2.56
N ARG A 404 -5.96 -22.17 -3.42
CA ARG A 404 -4.53 -22.26 -3.06
C ARG A 404 -4.14 -21.29 -1.96
N ASN A 405 -4.72 -20.09 -1.94
CA ASN A 405 -4.36 -19.02 -1.02
C ASN A 405 -5.38 -18.82 0.11
N HIS A 406 -6.12 -19.86 0.48
CA HIS A 406 -7.09 -19.83 1.59
C HIS A 406 -8.11 -18.69 1.49
N GLY A 407 -8.50 -18.34 0.26
CA GLY A 407 -9.42 -17.25 -0.01
C GLY A 407 -8.71 -15.98 -0.45
N SER A 408 -9.28 -14.87 -0.12
CA SER A 408 -9.07 -13.61 -0.81
C SER A 408 -8.15 -12.64 -0.08
N HIS A 409 -7.31 -13.06 0.84
CA HIS A 409 -6.49 -12.09 1.55
C HIS A 409 -5.06 -12.00 1.05
N TYR A 410 -4.50 -10.80 1.20
CA TYR A 410 -3.09 -10.50 1.05
C TYR A 410 -2.41 -10.45 2.41
N GLY A 411 -1.13 -10.79 2.44
CA GLY A 411 -0.30 -10.64 3.63
C GLY A 411 0.24 -9.22 3.79
N PHE A 412 0.27 -8.77 5.04
CA PHE A 412 0.77 -7.45 5.44
C PHE A 412 1.67 -7.56 6.68
N ILE A 413 2.86 -6.99 6.60
CA ILE A 413 3.79 -6.83 7.72
C ILE A 413 4.22 -5.37 7.78
N GLU A 414 4.06 -4.71 8.93
CA GLU A 414 4.53 -3.36 9.18
C GLU A 414 5.35 -3.33 10.48
N GLN A 415 6.56 -2.78 10.43
CA GLN A 415 7.51 -2.73 11.55
C GLN A 415 7.75 -4.10 12.23
N GLY A 416 7.79 -5.17 11.45
CA GLY A 416 7.98 -6.52 11.95
C GLY A 416 6.74 -7.16 12.59
N VAL A 417 5.59 -6.49 12.52
CA VAL A 417 4.31 -6.96 13.06
C VAL A 417 3.44 -7.51 11.93
N ILE A 418 3.03 -8.77 12.05
CA ILE A 418 2.18 -9.46 11.08
C ILE A 418 0.72 -9.04 11.34
N PHE A 419 0.13 -8.30 10.42
CA PHE A 419 -1.29 -7.98 10.43
C PHE A 419 -2.12 -9.00 9.65
N SER A 420 -1.51 -9.60 8.63
CA SER A 420 -2.09 -10.67 7.84
C SER A 420 -0.96 -11.55 7.32
N LYS A 421 -1.16 -12.85 7.40
CA LYS A 421 -0.15 -13.86 7.03
C LYS A 421 0.16 -13.81 5.53
N LEU A 422 1.43 -13.91 5.18
CA LEU A 422 1.86 -13.97 3.78
C LEU A 422 1.43 -15.30 3.14
N GLN A 423 0.80 -15.22 1.97
CA GLN A 423 0.27 -16.36 1.24
C GLN A 423 1.23 -16.82 0.15
N PRO A 424 1.48 -18.14 0.03
CA PRO A 424 2.28 -18.68 -1.06
C PRO A 424 1.64 -18.42 -2.44
N GLY A 425 2.48 -18.19 -3.44
CA GLY A 425 2.06 -17.98 -4.83
C GLY A 425 1.69 -16.53 -5.18
N LEU A 426 1.77 -15.59 -4.22
CA LEU A 426 1.49 -14.19 -4.46
C LEU A 426 2.75 -13.36 -4.66
N ALA A 427 2.65 -12.38 -5.55
CA ALA A 427 3.69 -11.37 -5.72
C ALA A 427 3.86 -10.58 -4.42
N THR A 428 5.08 -10.54 -3.92
CA THR A 428 5.41 -9.98 -2.62
C THR A 428 6.60 -9.04 -2.74
N VAL A 429 6.47 -7.86 -2.18
CA VAL A 429 7.59 -6.98 -1.85
C VAL A 429 7.84 -7.06 -0.35
N TRP A 430 9.10 -7.19 0.05
CA TRP A 430 9.47 -7.16 1.47
C TRP A 430 10.79 -6.45 1.70
N VAL A 431 10.96 -6.00 2.92
CA VAL A 431 12.18 -5.37 3.41
C VAL A 431 12.61 -6.10 4.67
N THR A 432 13.86 -6.53 4.71
CA THR A 432 14.44 -7.18 5.89
C THR A 432 14.79 -6.17 6.99
N ASP A 433 15.09 -6.66 8.19
CA ASP A 433 15.64 -5.88 9.31
C ASP A 433 16.95 -5.14 8.95
N GLU A 434 17.75 -5.71 8.04
CA GLU A 434 18.96 -5.08 7.48
C GLU A 434 18.66 -4.02 6.40
N GLY A 435 17.39 -3.79 6.05
CA GLY A 435 16.97 -2.84 5.01
C GLY A 435 17.13 -3.35 3.57
N SER A 436 17.33 -4.65 3.36
CA SER A 436 17.38 -5.25 2.02
C SER A 436 15.98 -5.36 1.43
N VAL A 437 15.75 -4.73 0.28
CA VAL A 437 14.48 -4.80 -0.47
C VAL A 437 14.49 -6.01 -1.39
N GLN A 438 13.43 -6.81 -1.38
CA GLN A 438 13.24 -7.95 -2.27
C GLN A 438 11.85 -7.91 -2.92
N LEU A 439 11.77 -8.42 -4.13
CA LEU A 439 10.52 -8.71 -4.84
C LEU A 439 10.60 -10.11 -5.39
N ALA A 440 9.67 -10.98 -4.99
CA ALA A 440 9.54 -12.33 -5.53
C ALA A 440 8.13 -12.89 -5.26
N THR A 441 7.82 -14.01 -5.89
CA THR A 441 6.66 -14.82 -5.55
C THR A 441 6.92 -15.52 -4.22
N TRP A 442 6.09 -15.25 -3.20
CA TRP A 442 6.26 -15.85 -1.87
C TRP A 442 6.05 -17.35 -1.92
N GLY A 443 6.99 -18.10 -1.39
CA GLY A 443 6.95 -19.56 -1.34
C GLY A 443 6.85 -20.08 0.09
N ALA A 444 6.54 -21.36 0.22
CA ALA A 444 6.46 -22.02 1.54
C ALA A 444 7.80 -21.96 2.32
N ARG A 445 8.93 -21.95 1.61
CA ARG A 445 10.26 -21.87 2.23
C ARG A 445 10.57 -20.49 2.79
N ASP A 446 9.92 -19.44 2.27
CA ASP A 446 10.18 -18.06 2.69
C ASP A 446 9.58 -17.77 4.07
N GLN A 447 8.74 -18.66 4.61
CA GLN A 447 8.20 -18.55 5.97
C GLN A 447 9.30 -18.42 7.05
N MET A 448 10.49 -18.98 6.81
CA MET A 448 11.64 -18.84 7.70
C MET A 448 12.20 -17.41 7.77
N LEU A 449 11.86 -16.56 6.80
CA LEU A 449 12.28 -15.16 6.76
C LEU A 449 11.41 -14.26 7.66
N LEU A 450 10.22 -14.72 8.07
CA LEU A 450 9.25 -13.90 8.80
C LEU A 450 9.82 -13.15 10.02
N PRO A 451 10.67 -13.75 10.87
CA PRO A 451 11.27 -13.03 12.01
C PRO A 451 12.11 -11.82 11.59
N HIS A 452 12.73 -11.89 10.42
CA HIS A 452 13.65 -10.91 9.85
C HIS A 452 13.00 -9.92 8.90
N LEU A 453 11.66 -9.95 8.76
CA LEU A 453 10.95 -9.00 7.92
C LEU A 453 10.53 -7.78 8.70
N ARG A 454 10.96 -6.61 8.27
CA ARG A 454 10.48 -5.34 8.79
C ARG A 454 9.19 -4.90 8.12
N TYR A 455 9.11 -5.07 6.80
CA TYR A 455 7.94 -4.75 6.01
C TYR A 455 7.67 -5.84 4.98
N ALA A 456 6.40 -6.12 4.73
CA ALA A 456 6.00 -6.92 3.58
C ALA A 456 4.58 -6.58 3.13
N ARG A 457 4.36 -6.62 1.83
CA ARG A 457 3.04 -6.47 1.22
C ARG A 457 2.90 -7.35 0.00
N GLN A 458 1.78 -8.06 -0.06
CA GLN A 458 1.40 -8.87 -1.20
C GLN A 458 0.39 -8.16 -2.08
N ASN A 459 0.44 -8.40 -3.39
CA ASN A 459 -0.52 -7.83 -4.32
C ASN A 459 -0.59 -8.62 -5.64
N GLY A 460 -1.63 -9.41 -5.80
CA GLY A 460 -1.88 -10.15 -7.03
C GLY A 460 -0.82 -11.21 -7.34
N VAL A 461 -0.73 -11.55 -8.61
CA VAL A 461 0.25 -12.48 -9.17
C VAL A 461 1.38 -11.68 -9.86
N PRO A 462 2.56 -12.28 -10.08
CA PRO A 462 3.68 -11.56 -10.69
C PRO A 462 3.38 -11.12 -12.13
N LEU A 463 3.80 -9.90 -12.46
CA LEU A 463 3.85 -9.42 -13.86
C LEU A 463 5.11 -9.94 -14.56
N ILE A 464 6.23 -9.92 -13.86
CA ILE A 464 7.53 -10.45 -14.29
C ILE A 464 8.07 -11.35 -13.20
N GLU A 465 8.56 -12.51 -13.57
CA GLU A 465 9.28 -13.45 -12.71
C GLU A 465 10.70 -13.67 -13.23
N TYR A 466 11.63 -13.95 -12.32
CA TYR A 466 13.02 -14.19 -12.71
C TYR A 466 13.20 -15.63 -13.20
N ASP A 467 13.56 -15.77 -14.47
CA ASP A 467 13.99 -17.05 -15.05
C ASP A 467 15.50 -17.24 -14.79
N ALA A 468 15.82 -18.12 -13.85
CA ALA A 468 17.22 -18.38 -13.48
C ALA A 468 18.02 -19.05 -14.60
N ALA A 469 17.37 -19.82 -15.49
CA ALA A 469 18.04 -20.49 -16.61
C ALA A 469 18.43 -19.50 -17.70
N ARG A 470 17.61 -18.46 -17.93
CA ARG A 470 17.88 -17.39 -18.91
C ARG A 470 18.63 -16.21 -18.30
N GLY A 471 18.60 -16.05 -16.96
CA GLY A 471 19.22 -14.94 -16.25
C GLY A 471 18.46 -13.61 -16.41
N VAL A 472 17.20 -13.64 -16.85
CA VAL A 472 16.37 -12.46 -17.17
C VAL A 472 14.98 -12.57 -16.54
N GLY A 473 14.28 -11.44 -16.48
CA GLY A 473 12.84 -11.42 -16.14
C GLY A 473 12.01 -11.82 -17.35
N VAL A 474 11.03 -12.67 -17.12
CA VAL A 474 10.03 -13.12 -18.12
C VAL A 474 8.62 -12.84 -17.61
N PRO A 475 7.62 -12.66 -18.48
CA PRO A 475 6.24 -12.49 -18.06
C PRO A 475 5.76 -13.67 -17.19
N GLY A 476 5.10 -13.34 -16.08
CA GLY A 476 4.53 -14.34 -15.18
C GLY A 476 3.48 -15.21 -15.88
N GLU A 477 3.31 -16.44 -15.39
CA GLU A 477 2.44 -17.46 -16.01
C GLU A 477 0.98 -17.00 -16.17
N LEU A 478 0.50 -16.15 -15.25
CA LEU A 478 -0.90 -15.75 -15.17
C LEU A 478 -1.20 -14.34 -15.73
N VAL A 479 -0.25 -13.69 -16.39
CA VAL A 479 -0.40 -12.29 -16.83
C VAL A 479 -1.56 -12.11 -17.80
N ASN A 480 -1.79 -13.03 -18.72
CA ASN A 480 -2.88 -13.00 -19.69
C ASN A 480 -4.10 -13.84 -19.28
N LEU A 481 -4.08 -14.46 -18.10
CA LEU A 481 -5.18 -15.26 -17.57
C LEU A 481 -5.98 -14.47 -16.53
N TRP A 482 -6.64 -13.41 -16.97
CA TRP A 482 -7.54 -12.66 -16.12
C TRP A 482 -8.87 -13.35 -16.05
N GLY A 483 -9.10 -14.08 -15.11
CA GLY A 483 -10.43 -14.51 -14.78
C GLY A 483 -10.96 -13.70 -13.60
N PRO A 484 -12.24 -13.81 -13.26
CA PRO A 484 -12.75 -13.35 -11.99
C PRO A 484 -11.84 -13.87 -10.87
N GLY A 485 -11.27 -12.96 -10.09
CA GLY A 485 -10.41 -13.30 -8.95
C GLY A 485 -8.91 -13.31 -9.16
N ASN A 486 -8.39 -13.21 -10.38
CA ASN A 486 -6.93 -13.16 -10.59
C ASN A 486 -6.35 -11.74 -10.51
N TRP A 487 -7.12 -10.74 -10.95
CA TRP A 487 -6.72 -9.34 -10.97
C TRP A 487 -7.89 -8.45 -10.56
N SER A 488 -7.76 -7.74 -9.48
CA SER A 488 -8.60 -6.65 -8.93
C SER A 488 -9.98 -6.41 -9.55
N GLY A 489 -10.80 -7.43 -9.65
CA GLY A 489 -12.17 -7.29 -10.11
C GLY A 489 -12.33 -6.88 -11.58
N SER A 490 -11.27 -6.84 -12.39
CA SER A 490 -11.38 -6.77 -13.84
C SER A 490 -11.93 -8.10 -14.32
N ALA A 491 -13.13 -8.09 -14.83
CA ALA A 491 -13.75 -9.29 -15.42
C ALA A 491 -13.16 -9.62 -16.80
N GLU A 492 -12.39 -8.69 -17.37
CA GLU A 492 -11.90 -8.78 -18.74
C GLU A 492 -10.38 -8.63 -18.81
N GLU A 493 -9.71 -9.60 -19.38
CA GLU A 493 -8.26 -9.62 -19.65
C GLU A 493 -7.78 -8.50 -20.56
N VAL A 494 -8.69 -7.92 -21.35
CA VAL A 494 -8.42 -6.83 -22.30
C VAL A 494 -8.78 -5.44 -21.74
N LEU A 495 -9.20 -5.35 -20.49
CA LEU A 495 -9.50 -4.05 -19.88
C LEU A 495 -8.23 -3.24 -19.69
N ARG A 496 -8.02 -2.27 -20.57
CA ARG A 496 -6.98 -1.27 -20.35
C ARG A 496 -7.51 -0.10 -19.54
N THR A 497 -6.71 0.35 -18.61
CA THR A 497 -7.01 1.48 -17.74
C THR A 497 -5.70 2.06 -17.19
N LEU A 498 -5.80 3.16 -16.45
CA LEU A 498 -4.70 3.65 -15.63
C LEU A 498 -4.24 2.59 -14.64
N ARG A 499 -2.93 2.30 -14.61
CA ARG A 499 -2.34 1.29 -13.72
C ARG A 499 -1.01 1.75 -13.15
N ALA A 500 -0.69 1.27 -11.95
CA ALA A 500 0.62 1.38 -11.35
C ALA A 500 1.21 0.00 -11.06
N GLY A 501 2.52 -0.08 -11.06
CA GLY A 501 3.26 -1.28 -10.67
C GLY A 501 4.66 -0.93 -10.21
N ILE A 502 5.33 -1.89 -9.60
CA ILE A 502 6.74 -1.77 -9.22
C ILE A 502 7.55 -2.92 -9.78
N CYS A 503 8.81 -2.65 -10.05
CA CYS A 503 9.76 -3.70 -10.39
C CYS A 503 11.11 -3.50 -9.70
N LEU A 504 11.89 -4.57 -9.66
CA LEU A 504 13.28 -4.55 -9.18
C LEU A 504 14.23 -4.78 -10.35
N GLN A 505 15.18 -3.86 -10.51
CA GLN A 505 16.23 -3.94 -11.53
C GLN A 505 17.61 -3.93 -10.86
N GLN A 506 18.51 -4.74 -11.41
CA GLN A 506 19.93 -4.77 -11.04
C GLN A 506 20.76 -4.10 -12.14
N SER A 507 21.54 -3.07 -11.79
CA SER A 507 22.50 -2.40 -12.69
C SER A 507 23.90 -2.41 -12.07
N GLY A 508 24.75 -3.32 -12.51
CA GLY A 508 26.03 -3.56 -11.85
C GLY A 508 25.83 -3.97 -10.38
N THR A 509 26.42 -3.21 -9.46
CA THR A 509 26.26 -3.40 -8.00
C THR A 509 25.05 -2.66 -7.43
N ARG A 510 24.41 -1.78 -8.20
CA ARG A 510 23.24 -1.00 -7.75
C ARG A 510 21.96 -1.73 -8.00
N ARG A 511 21.00 -1.50 -7.09
CA ARG A 511 19.66 -2.02 -7.21
C ARG A 511 18.69 -0.84 -7.21
N PHE A 512 17.74 -0.90 -8.14
CA PHE A 512 16.72 0.12 -8.29
C PHE A 512 15.34 -0.48 -8.08
N LEU A 513 14.55 0.14 -7.23
CA LEU A 513 13.11 -0.03 -7.22
C LEU A 513 12.54 0.93 -8.26
N ILE A 514 11.83 0.42 -9.25
CA ILE A 514 11.24 1.22 -10.31
C ILE A 514 9.73 1.18 -10.16
N TYR A 515 9.13 2.34 -9.90
CA TYR A 515 7.69 2.55 -9.95
C TYR A 515 7.29 2.88 -11.39
N GLY A 516 6.22 2.26 -11.91
CA GLY A 516 5.67 2.51 -13.23
C GLY A 516 4.24 3.03 -13.14
N TYR A 517 3.98 4.18 -13.79
CA TYR A 517 2.66 4.73 -14.05
C TYR A 517 2.32 4.51 -15.53
N PHE A 518 1.23 3.83 -15.79
CA PHE A 518 0.77 3.46 -17.13
C PHE A 518 -0.55 4.16 -17.39
N SER A 519 -0.57 5.18 -18.25
CA SER A 519 -1.75 6.02 -18.48
C SER A 519 -2.95 5.25 -19.05
N ALA A 520 -2.71 4.19 -19.82
CA ALA A 520 -3.72 3.24 -20.27
C ALA A 520 -3.03 1.92 -20.64
N ALA A 521 -3.21 0.88 -19.83
CA ALA A 521 -2.54 -0.40 -20.02
C ALA A 521 -3.38 -1.59 -19.53
N THR A 522 -3.16 -2.74 -20.16
CA THR A 522 -3.44 -4.07 -19.62
C THR A 522 -2.23 -4.57 -18.83
N PRO A 523 -2.30 -5.60 -17.98
CA PRO A 523 -1.12 -6.22 -17.38
C PRO A 523 -0.15 -6.79 -18.42
N SER A 524 -0.64 -7.24 -19.57
CA SER A 524 0.23 -7.65 -20.67
C SER A 524 1.12 -6.50 -21.15
N ALA A 525 0.57 -5.30 -21.30
CA ALA A 525 1.33 -4.10 -21.65
C ALA A 525 2.34 -3.73 -20.54
N MET A 526 1.91 -3.82 -19.27
CA MET A 526 2.82 -3.58 -18.14
C MET A 526 3.99 -4.55 -18.13
N ALA A 527 3.71 -5.85 -18.29
CA ALA A 527 4.75 -6.89 -18.31
C ALA A 527 5.77 -6.64 -19.42
N ARG A 528 5.32 -6.29 -20.63
CA ARG A 528 6.20 -5.99 -21.75
C ARG A 528 7.12 -4.79 -21.48
N VAL A 529 6.57 -3.72 -20.91
CA VAL A 529 7.38 -2.55 -20.55
C VAL A 529 8.40 -2.91 -19.47
N PHE A 530 7.99 -3.57 -18.39
CA PHE A 530 8.92 -3.97 -17.34
C PHE A 530 10.00 -4.95 -17.83
N GLN A 531 9.64 -5.86 -18.74
CA GLN A 531 10.60 -6.76 -19.37
C GLN A 531 11.61 -6.00 -20.23
N ALA A 532 11.15 -5.06 -21.07
CA ALA A 532 12.02 -4.22 -21.86
C ALA A 532 12.98 -3.38 -21.00
N TYR A 533 12.53 -2.90 -19.84
CA TYR A 533 13.36 -2.23 -18.84
C TYR A 533 14.22 -3.20 -18.00
N ARG A 534 14.29 -4.47 -18.40
CA ARG A 534 15.17 -5.49 -17.78
C ARG A 534 14.89 -5.68 -16.28
N CYS A 535 13.64 -5.53 -15.89
CA CYS A 535 13.20 -5.84 -14.54
C CYS A 535 13.38 -7.34 -14.27
N ARG A 536 13.97 -7.69 -13.14
CA ARG A 536 14.10 -9.09 -12.71
C ARG A 536 12.81 -9.66 -12.14
N TYR A 537 12.03 -8.81 -11.49
CA TYR A 537 10.73 -9.13 -10.96
C TYR A 537 9.85 -7.88 -11.01
N ALA A 538 8.55 -8.05 -11.28
CA ALA A 538 7.59 -6.95 -11.25
C ALA A 538 6.24 -7.40 -10.71
N MET A 539 5.56 -6.50 -10.00
CA MET A 539 4.21 -6.70 -9.49
C MET A 539 3.32 -5.49 -9.78
N HIS A 540 2.03 -5.77 -9.93
CA HIS A 540 1.01 -4.73 -10.05
C HIS A 540 0.76 -4.08 -8.69
N LEU A 541 0.43 -2.79 -8.66
CA LEU A 541 -0.05 -2.10 -7.48
C LEU A 541 -1.55 -1.87 -7.56
N ASP A 542 -1.99 -0.65 -7.89
CA ASP A 542 -3.41 -0.33 -8.00
C ASP A 542 -3.74 0.30 -9.36
N MET A 543 -5.00 0.64 -9.61
CA MET A 543 -5.48 1.05 -10.92
C MET A 543 -6.70 1.98 -10.86
N ASN A 544 -7.13 2.46 -12.02
CA ASN A 544 -8.39 3.17 -12.31
C ASN A 544 -8.44 4.64 -11.94
N ALA A 545 -7.64 5.14 -11.01
CA ALA A 545 -7.74 6.53 -10.55
C ALA A 545 -6.38 7.06 -10.07
N LEU A 546 -6.23 8.39 -10.06
CA LEU A 546 -4.99 9.05 -9.65
C LEU A 546 -4.67 8.84 -8.16
N GLU A 547 -5.69 8.77 -7.31
CA GLU A 547 -5.52 8.44 -5.90
C GLU A 547 -5.02 7.01 -5.67
N HIS A 548 -5.31 6.08 -6.61
CA HIS A 548 -4.87 4.69 -6.55
C HIS A 548 -3.46 4.51 -7.10
N THR A 549 -3.04 5.42 -7.97
CA THR A 549 -1.71 5.42 -8.61
C THR A 549 -0.91 6.66 -8.22
N TYR A 550 -1.18 7.20 -7.04
CA TYR A 550 -0.53 8.39 -6.52
C TYR A 550 0.97 8.16 -6.32
N LEU A 551 1.76 9.12 -6.76
CA LEU A 551 3.18 9.25 -6.43
C LEU A 551 3.52 10.71 -6.25
N ALA A 552 4.12 11.05 -5.12
CA ALA A 552 4.69 12.35 -4.83
C ALA A 552 6.14 12.24 -4.36
N LEU A 553 6.92 13.24 -4.71
CA LEU A 553 8.30 13.45 -4.27
C LEU A 553 8.34 14.63 -3.30
N TYR A 554 9.15 14.51 -2.27
CA TYR A 554 9.27 15.49 -1.19
C TYR A 554 10.67 16.11 -1.20
N VAL A 555 10.77 17.33 -1.72
CA VAL A 555 12.03 18.06 -1.85
C VAL A 555 12.17 19.00 -0.66
N HIS A 556 13.15 18.75 0.20
CA HIS A 556 13.46 19.62 1.33
C HIS A 556 14.49 20.66 0.91
N ARG A 557 14.06 21.90 0.69
CA ARG A 557 14.94 23.04 0.38
C ARG A 557 14.94 24.02 1.55
N GLU A 558 16.12 24.25 2.14
CA GLU A 558 16.32 25.12 3.31
C GLU A 558 15.43 24.72 4.49
N ARG A 559 14.25 25.29 4.64
CA ARG A 559 13.25 24.95 5.67
C ARG A 559 11.84 24.71 5.09
N GLN A 560 11.75 24.61 3.77
CA GLN A 560 10.49 24.41 3.08
C GLN A 560 10.41 23.00 2.52
N LEU A 561 9.24 22.40 2.64
CA LEU A 561 8.87 21.18 1.97
C LEU A 561 8.18 21.54 0.65
N ILE A 562 8.78 21.15 -0.47
CA ILE A 562 8.19 21.25 -1.80
C ILE A 562 7.67 19.87 -2.17
N VAL A 563 6.42 19.77 -2.56
CA VAL A 563 5.81 18.51 -3.00
C VAL A 563 5.66 18.54 -4.51
N GLU A 564 6.30 17.60 -5.19
CA GLU A 564 6.24 17.41 -6.62
C GLU A 564 5.50 16.12 -6.94
N HIS A 565 4.40 16.20 -7.65
CA HIS A 565 3.61 15.03 -8.06
C HIS A 565 4.11 14.48 -9.40
N LEU A 566 3.98 13.18 -9.60
CA LEU A 566 4.35 12.59 -10.89
C LEU A 566 3.50 13.18 -12.02
N ILE A 567 2.19 13.23 -11.81
CA ILE A 567 1.20 13.72 -12.78
C ILE A 567 0.42 14.88 -12.18
N ARG A 568 0.18 15.92 -13.00
CA ARG A 568 -0.49 17.17 -12.60
C ARG A 568 -1.77 16.97 -11.78
N GLY A 569 -2.62 16.01 -12.12
CA GLY A 569 -3.87 15.74 -11.41
C GLY A 569 -3.71 15.14 -10.02
N MET A 570 -2.53 14.58 -9.67
CA MET A 570 -2.30 13.95 -8.37
C MET A 570 -2.30 14.95 -7.21
N GLN A 571 -2.00 16.22 -7.45
CA GLN A 571 -2.07 17.28 -6.43
C GLN A 571 -3.47 17.49 -5.87
N GLU A 572 -4.51 17.06 -6.59
CA GLU A 572 -5.91 17.21 -6.15
C GLU A 572 -6.27 16.23 -5.02
N VAL A 573 -5.43 15.24 -4.79
CA VAL A 573 -5.59 14.26 -3.70
C VAL A 573 -5.04 14.79 -2.38
N ASP A 574 -4.15 15.78 -2.41
CA ASP A 574 -3.65 16.48 -1.23
C ASP A 574 -4.73 17.36 -0.59
N ARG A 575 -4.53 17.77 0.64
CA ARG A 575 -5.50 18.57 1.39
C ARG A 575 -4.99 19.99 1.59
N THR A 576 -5.93 20.92 1.58
CA THR A 576 -5.69 22.29 2.00
C THR A 576 -6.69 22.63 3.11
N ALA A 577 -6.21 23.00 4.27
CA ALA A 577 -7.01 23.44 5.41
C ALA A 577 -6.65 24.90 5.72
N GLY A 578 -7.52 25.84 5.32
CA GLY A 578 -7.19 27.26 5.36
C GLY A 578 -6.04 27.60 4.41
N ASN A 579 -4.93 28.12 4.96
CA ASN A 579 -3.70 28.40 4.21
C ASN A 579 -2.63 27.31 4.36
N GLU A 580 -2.92 26.23 5.08
CA GLU A 580 -1.98 25.15 5.30
C GLU A 580 -2.19 24.04 4.28
N PHE A 581 -1.13 23.72 3.57
CA PHE A 581 -1.05 22.61 2.65
C PHE A 581 -0.57 21.36 3.40
N ALA A 582 -1.32 20.27 3.30
CA ALA A 582 -0.99 18.99 3.90
C ALA A 582 -0.86 17.93 2.80
N PRO A 583 0.34 17.45 2.49
CA PRO A 583 0.54 16.43 1.48
C PRO A 583 0.00 15.08 1.97
N ARG A 584 -0.56 14.32 1.04
CA ARG A 584 -1.06 12.96 1.30
C ARG A 584 0.04 12.09 1.91
N PHE A 585 -0.33 11.21 2.81
CA PHE A 585 0.52 10.26 3.55
C PHE A 585 1.48 10.91 4.56
N LEU A 586 1.86 12.18 4.36
CA LEU A 586 2.74 12.92 5.28
C LEU A 586 1.97 13.83 6.23
N GLY A 587 0.93 14.49 5.72
CA GLY A 587 0.21 15.55 6.44
C GLY A 587 -1.06 15.09 7.14
N PHE A 588 -1.62 13.95 6.75
CA PHE A 588 -2.85 13.41 7.33
C PHE A 588 -2.96 11.90 7.14
N PRO A 589 -3.74 11.20 8.01
CA PRO A 589 -4.05 9.79 7.86
C PRO A 589 -4.81 9.49 6.57
N ASP A 590 -4.47 8.38 5.93
CA ASP A 590 -5.14 7.87 4.73
C ASP A 590 -5.73 6.47 5.01
N ASP A 591 -6.79 6.11 4.30
CA ASP A 591 -7.41 4.80 4.41
C ASP A 591 -6.65 3.71 3.64
N ARG A 592 -5.77 4.13 2.70
CA ARG A 592 -5.01 3.22 1.83
C ARG A 592 -3.61 2.97 2.33
N ASP A 593 -3.13 1.76 2.03
CA ASP A 593 -1.72 1.40 2.19
C ASP A 593 -0.85 2.19 1.24
N PHE A 594 0.36 2.45 1.66
CA PHE A 594 1.34 3.11 0.82
C PHE A 594 2.77 2.69 1.17
N PHE A 595 3.64 2.87 0.19
CA PHE A 595 5.08 2.82 0.38
C PHE A 595 5.64 4.23 0.46
N TYR A 596 6.69 4.40 1.25
CA TYR A 596 7.47 5.62 1.25
C TYR A 596 8.97 5.31 1.28
N LEU A 597 9.76 6.26 0.79
CA LEU A 597 11.21 6.15 0.79
C LEU A 597 11.81 7.27 1.60
N THR A 598 12.81 6.93 2.42
CA THR A 598 13.60 7.89 3.19
C THR A 598 15.04 7.92 2.71
N ARG A 599 15.73 9.03 2.90
CA ARG A 599 17.18 9.06 2.73
C ARG A 599 17.81 8.09 3.70
N ARG A 600 18.71 7.24 3.19
CA ARG A 600 19.46 6.33 4.04
C ARG A 600 20.32 7.16 5.01
N SER A 601 20.26 6.82 6.29
CA SER A 601 21.18 7.43 7.27
C SER A 601 22.61 7.04 6.88
N ALA A 602 23.51 8.01 6.84
CA ALA A 602 24.93 7.67 6.85
C ALA A 602 25.16 6.80 8.09
N GLY A 603 25.61 5.56 7.91
CA GLY A 603 25.93 4.69 9.04
C GLY A 603 26.90 5.41 10.00
N PRO A 604 26.91 5.04 11.27
CA PRO A 604 27.79 5.63 12.27
C PRO A 604 29.25 5.46 11.89
#